data_1e9ad30b5856a1066f7d5bc70f1a31a9
#
_entry.id   1e9ad30b5856a1066f7d5bc70f1a31a9
#
_cell.length_a   1.000
_cell.length_b   1.000
_cell.length_c   1.000
_cell.angle_alpha   90.00
_cell.angle_beta   90.00
_cell.angle_gamma   90.00
#
_symmetry.space_group_name_H-M   'P 1'
#
loop_
_entity.id
_entity.type
_entity.pdbx_description
1 polymer ?
#
loop_
_entity_poly.entity_id
_entity_poly.type
_entity_poly.pdbx_seq_one_letter_code
_entity_poly.pdbx_strand_id
1 'polypeptide(L)'
;MKRLLILTFICLISAFVKVQGKSSSTPIIYIDGNGVMRWSDTRREASFFGVNYTLPFAHAYRAIGYLGLDRKAAIDKDVYHISRLGLNAYRIHLWDVELTDGQGNLLENEHLDLMDYLIAKLKERNIHIVITAQTNFGNGYPERNIQTGGFSYKYDKCDMHSHPEAIAAQETYLHGLVKHVNPYTGLAYKDDPSIVGFEINNEPCHSGTKKEVKAYIRSEERRVGKE
;
A
#
# COMPACT_ATOMS: atom_id res chain seq x y z
N MET A 1 -5.25 -84.93 9.52
CA MET A 1 -4.52 -83.65 9.70
C MET A 1 -5.32 -82.53 9.09
N LYS A 2 -6.04 -81.81 9.94
CA LYS A 2 -6.90 -80.65 9.51
C LYS A 2 -6.12 -79.37 9.78
N ARG A 3 -5.82 -78.62 8.73
CA ARG A 3 -5.23 -77.28 8.87
C ARG A 3 -6.33 -76.27 9.12
N LEU A 4 -6.23 -75.62 10.25
CA LEU A 4 -7.12 -74.52 10.67
C LEU A 4 -6.57 -73.21 10.08
N LEU A 5 -7.34 -72.58 9.17
CA LEU A 5 -7.05 -71.26 8.63
C LEU A 5 -7.68 -70.23 9.61
N ILE A 6 -6.82 -69.47 10.26
CA ILE A 6 -7.24 -68.30 11.06
C ILE A 6 -7.22 -67.07 10.12
N LEU A 7 -8.42 -66.59 9.76
CA LEU A 7 -8.58 -65.28 9.07
C LEU A 7 -8.54 -64.17 10.12
N THR A 8 -7.49 -63.43 10.15
CA THR A 8 -7.39 -62.21 10.94
C THR A 8 -8.04 -61.08 10.17
N PHE A 9 -9.21 -60.63 10.63
CA PHE A 9 -9.94 -59.48 10.10
C PHE A 9 -9.35 -58.20 10.72
N ILE A 10 -8.51 -57.47 9.97
CA ILE A 10 -7.98 -56.17 10.39
C ILE A 10 -9.03 -55.13 10.02
N CYS A 11 -9.79 -54.64 10.99
CA CYS A 11 -10.65 -53.48 10.88
C CYS A 11 -9.74 -52.21 10.82
N LEU A 12 -9.54 -51.68 9.63
CA LEU A 12 -9.00 -50.33 9.45
C LEU A 12 -10.08 -49.33 9.81
N ILE A 13 -10.06 -48.82 11.04
CA ILE A 13 -10.83 -47.64 11.43
C ILE A 13 -10.12 -46.44 10.85
N SER A 14 -10.58 -45.99 9.69
CA SER A 14 -10.19 -44.68 9.11
C SER A 14 -10.79 -43.56 9.97
N ALA A 15 -10.02 -43.11 10.95
CA ALA A 15 -10.35 -41.87 11.66
C ALA A 15 -10.20 -40.71 10.68
N PHE A 16 -11.32 -40.27 10.10
CA PHE A 16 -11.39 -38.98 9.41
C PHE A 16 -11.19 -37.86 10.45
N VAL A 17 -9.96 -37.47 10.65
CA VAL A 17 -9.66 -36.20 11.32
C VAL A 17 -10.15 -35.10 10.36
N LYS A 18 -11.33 -34.57 10.63
CA LYS A 18 -11.76 -33.28 10.05
C LYS A 18 -10.74 -32.24 10.52
N VAL A 19 -9.70 -32.01 9.70
CA VAL A 19 -8.92 -30.79 9.80
C VAL A 19 -9.90 -29.67 9.46
N GLN A 20 -10.51 -29.09 10.49
CA GLN A 20 -11.16 -27.80 10.35
C GLN A 20 -10.04 -26.82 9.98
N GLY A 21 -9.89 -26.58 8.67
CA GLY A 21 -9.10 -25.47 8.20
C GLY A 21 -9.69 -24.22 8.86
N LYS A 22 -9.02 -23.69 9.91
CA LYS A 22 -9.24 -22.32 10.31
C LYS A 22 -9.04 -21.52 9.03
N SER A 23 -10.09 -20.90 8.52
CA SER A 23 -9.96 -19.80 7.58
C SER A 23 -9.08 -18.77 8.29
N SER A 24 -7.80 -18.81 8.06
CA SER A 24 -6.89 -17.82 8.59
C SER A 24 -7.09 -16.58 7.72
N SER A 25 -8.11 -15.79 8.07
CA SER A 25 -8.15 -14.43 7.61
C SER A 25 -6.80 -13.80 8.00
N THR A 26 -6.10 -13.25 7.05
CA THR A 26 -4.85 -12.52 7.32
C THR A 26 -5.12 -11.48 8.40
N PRO A 27 -4.32 -11.41 9.48
CA PRO A 27 -4.56 -10.47 10.54
C PRO A 27 -4.58 -9.04 10.01
N ILE A 28 -5.57 -8.28 10.40
CA ILE A 28 -5.67 -6.85 10.13
C ILE A 28 -5.32 -6.06 11.38
N ILE A 29 -5.01 -4.79 11.21
CA ILE A 29 -4.78 -3.87 12.31
C ILE A 29 -6.05 -3.09 12.58
N TYR A 30 -6.34 -2.88 13.86
CA TYR A 30 -7.42 -1.99 14.31
C TYR A 30 -6.93 -1.09 15.44
N ILE A 31 -7.60 0.02 15.66
CA ILE A 31 -7.35 0.93 16.79
C ILE A 31 -8.35 0.59 17.88
N ASP A 32 -7.85 0.26 19.08
CA ASP A 32 -8.71 -0.04 20.22
C ASP A 32 -9.30 1.22 20.87
N GLY A 33 -10.17 1.03 21.88
CA GLY A 33 -10.83 2.12 22.59
C GLY A 33 -9.88 3.09 23.31
N ASN A 34 -8.60 2.73 23.47
CA ASN A 34 -7.56 3.56 24.07
C ASN A 34 -6.66 4.25 23.02
N GLY A 35 -6.96 4.10 21.73
CA GLY A 35 -6.16 4.65 20.65
C GLY A 35 -4.91 3.83 20.31
N VAL A 36 -4.80 2.58 20.75
CA VAL A 36 -3.65 1.72 20.51
C VAL A 36 -3.91 0.83 19.30
N MET A 37 -2.94 0.77 18.39
CA MET A 37 -2.96 -0.13 17.23
C MET A 37 -2.75 -1.58 17.68
N ARG A 38 -3.66 -2.48 17.28
CA ARG A 38 -3.61 -3.89 17.66
C ARG A 38 -3.84 -4.82 16.49
N TRP A 39 -3.26 -6.00 16.58
CA TRP A 39 -3.55 -7.12 15.68
C TRP A 39 -4.91 -7.75 16.02
N SER A 40 -5.73 -8.01 14.99
CA SER A 40 -7.08 -8.55 15.16
C SER A 40 -7.12 -9.97 15.71
N ASP A 41 -6.11 -10.79 15.43
CA ASP A 41 -5.99 -12.19 15.83
C ASP A 41 -5.48 -12.34 17.26
N THR A 42 -4.43 -11.65 17.62
CA THR A 42 -3.74 -11.77 18.92
C THR A 42 -4.13 -10.72 19.92
N ARG A 43 -4.75 -9.62 19.48
CA ARG A 43 -5.03 -8.40 20.27
C ARG A 43 -3.79 -7.73 20.88
N ARG A 44 -2.61 -8.20 20.51
CA ARG A 44 -1.35 -7.59 20.94
C ARG A 44 -1.15 -6.27 20.21
N GLU A 45 -0.41 -5.38 20.85
CA GLU A 45 -0.01 -4.13 20.24
C GLU A 45 0.78 -4.36 18.94
N ALA A 46 0.43 -3.62 17.89
CA ALA A 46 1.15 -3.64 16.63
C ALA A 46 2.30 -2.64 16.70
N SER A 47 3.52 -3.13 16.59
CA SER A 47 4.72 -2.32 16.62
C SER A 47 5.44 -2.39 15.28
N PHE A 48 5.83 -1.22 14.76
CA PHE A 48 6.49 -1.08 13.49
C PHE A 48 7.87 -0.45 13.64
N PHE A 49 8.85 -1.06 13.00
CA PHE A 49 10.18 -0.49 12.83
C PHE A 49 10.54 -0.61 11.34
N GLY A 50 10.65 0.52 10.66
CA GLY A 50 10.72 0.51 9.22
C GLY A 50 11.51 1.64 8.60
N VAL A 51 11.34 1.77 7.30
CA VAL A 51 12.04 2.74 6.47
C VAL A 51 11.03 3.57 5.68
N ASN A 52 11.36 4.84 5.47
CA ASN A 52 10.72 5.69 4.48
C ASN A 52 11.57 5.68 3.21
N TYR A 53 11.06 5.03 2.15
CA TYR A 53 11.86 4.75 0.96
C TYR A 53 11.01 4.74 -0.31
N THR A 54 11.47 5.41 -1.36
CA THR A 54 10.71 5.59 -2.61
C THR A 54 11.48 5.20 -3.87
N LEU A 55 12.75 4.85 -3.74
CA LEU A 55 13.52 4.26 -4.81
C LEU A 55 13.06 2.81 -5.06
N PRO A 56 13.11 2.28 -6.25
CA PRO A 56 13.59 2.88 -7.49
C PRO A 56 12.50 3.43 -8.41
N PHE A 57 11.22 3.45 -7.98
CA PHE A 57 10.11 3.85 -8.85
C PHE A 57 9.88 5.37 -8.91
N ALA A 58 10.44 6.14 -7.97
CA ALA A 58 10.33 7.59 -7.96
C ALA A 58 11.70 8.29 -8.14
N HIS A 59 12.52 8.36 -7.09
CA HIS A 59 13.76 9.16 -7.13
C HIS A 59 14.81 8.70 -8.13
N ALA A 60 14.97 7.40 -8.33
CA ALA A 60 15.98 6.84 -9.23
C ALA A 60 15.38 6.23 -10.51
N TYR A 61 14.08 6.41 -10.73
CA TYR A 61 13.37 5.79 -11.85
C TYR A 61 14.08 6.00 -13.19
N ARG A 62 14.37 7.26 -13.53
CA ARG A 62 15.04 7.58 -14.82
C ARG A 62 16.49 7.16 -14.83
N ALA A 63 17.20 7.34 -13.71
CA ALA A 63 18.60 6.94 -13.62
C ALA A 63 18.78 5.44 -13.86
N ILE A 64 17.93 4.60 -13.29
CA ILE A 64 17.92 3.14 -13.52
C ILE A 64 17.66 2.85 -15.01
N GLY A 65 16.71 3.54 -15.62
CA GLY A 65 16.42 3.41 -17.04
C GLY A 65 17.58 3.84 -17.94
N TYR A 66 18.23 4.96 -17.66
CA TYR A 66 19.41 5.43 -18.42
C TYR A 66 20.60 4.47 -18.31
N LEU A 67 20.72 3.76 -17.20
CA LEU A 67 21.75 2.74 -17.01
C LEU A 67 21.38 1.40 -17.68
N GLY A 68 20.19 1.29 -18.28
CA GLY A 68 19.70 0.03 -18.87
C GLY A 68 19.46 -1.08 -17.86
N LEU A 69 19.21 -0.73 -16.60
CA LEU A 69 18.96 -1.68 -15.53
C LEU A 69 17.48 -2.00 -15.40
N ASP A 70 17.18 -3.22 -15.00
CA ASP A 70 15.81 -3.68 -14.69
C ASP A 70 15.32 -3.07 -13.36
N ARG A 71 14.25 -2.31 -13.41
CA ARG A 71 13.65 -1.65 -12.25
C ARG A 71 13.05 -2.65 -11.25
N LYS A 72 12.44 -3.73 -11.72
CA LYS A 72 11.91 -4.78 -10.85
C LYS A 72 13.02 -5.55 -10.14
N ALA A 73 14.11 -5.84 -10.85
CA ALA A 73 15.30 -6.42 -10.23
C ALA A 73 15.94 -5.49 -9.17
N ALA A 74 15.85 -4.17 -9.35
CA ALA A 74 16.26 -3.21 -8.33
C ALA A 74 15.35 -3.26 -7.10
N ILE A 75 14.03 -3.32 -7.29
CA ILE A 75 13.06 -3.50 -6.21
C ILE A 75 13.33 -4.79 -5.43
N ASP A 76 13.57 -5.91 -6.11
CA ASP A 76 13.87 -7.19 -5.46
C ASP A 76 15.09 -7.11 -4.54
N LYS A 77 16.14 -6.42 -4.97
CA LYS A 77 17.36 -6.20 -4.17
C LYS A 77 17.08 -5.33 -2.95
N ASP A 78 16.35 -4.23 -3.13
CA ASP A 78 16.02 -3.31 -2.05
C ASP A 78 15.15 -3.99 -0.99
N VAL A 79 14.10 -4.68 -1.39
CA VAL A 79 13.22 -5.43 -0.48
C VAL A 79 14.00 -6.56 0.23
N TYR A 80 14.90 -7.23 -0.46
CA TYR A 80 15.78 -8.23 0.15
C TYR A 80 16.65 -7.61 1.25
N HIS A 81 17.28 -6.48 1.00
CA HIS A 81 18.13 -5.82 1.99
C HIS A 81 17.33 -5.28 3.17
N ILE A 82 16.17 -4.66 2.93
CA ILE A 82 15.25 -4.17 3.96
C ILE A 82 14.82 -5.32 4.88
N SER A 83 14.42 -6.45 4.30
CA SER A 83 14.06 -7.66 5.05
C SER A 83 15.24 -8.19 5.90
N ARG A 84 16.46 -8.20 5.35
CA ARG A 84 17.65 -8.63 6.08
C ARG A 84 18.03 -7.73 7.25
N LEU A 85 17.69 -6.45 7.19
CA LEU A 85 17.86 -5.52 8.31
C LEU A 85 16.85 -5.77 9.45
N GLY A 86 15.89 -6.68 9.25
CA GLY A 86 14.84 -6.96 10.23
C GLY A 86 13.76 -5.89 10.30
N LEU A 87 13.64 -5.04 9.27
CA LEU A 87 12.59 -4.03 9.20
C LEU A 87 11.27 -4.71 8.85
N ASN A 88 10.19 -4.31 9.54
CA ASN A 88 8.85 -4.87 9.36
C ASN A 88 7.83 -3.84 8.83
N ALA A 89 8.29 -2.65 8.51
CA ALA A 89 7.44 -1.60 7.94
C ALA A 89 8.14 -0.82 6.83
N TYR A 90 7.35 -0.35 5.90
CA TYR A 90 7.79 0.43 4.74
C TYR A 90 6.80 1.57 4.52
N ARG A 91 7.26 2.81 4.57
CA ARG A 91 6.46 3.97 4.22
C ARG A 91 6.82 4.40 2.80
N ILE A 92 5.81 4.44 1.94
CA ILE A 92 5.92 4.80 0.53
C ILE A 92 5.40 6.23 0.33
N HIS A 93 6.18 7.07 -0.30
CA HIS A 93 5.71 8.34 -0.84
C HIS A 93 5.34 8.16 -2.30
N LEU A 94 4.08 8.34 -2.64
CA LEU A 94 3.63 8.36 -4.00
C LEU A 94 3.77 9.77 -4.60
N TRP A 95 4.04 9.78 -5.89
CA TRP A 95 4.15 10.99 -6.68
C TRP A 95 2.96 11.00 -7.62
N ASP A 96 1.92 11.65 -7.17
CA ASP A 96 0.67 11.75 -7.92
C ASP A 96 0.88 12.31 -9.34
N VAL A 97 1.87 13.19 -9.53
CA VAL A 97 2.24 13.69 -10.87
C VAL A 97 2.71 12.58 -11.82
N GLU A 98 3.19 11.45 -11.32
CA GLU A 98 3.63 10.31 -12.13
C GLU A 98 2.53 9.26 -12.32
N LEU A 99 1.51 9.30 -11.47
CA LEU A 99 0.45 8.30 -11.40
C LEU A 99 -0.88 8.78 -11.95
N THR A 100 -1.05 10.09 -12.19
CA THR A 100 -2.35 10.66 -12.55
C THR A 100 -2.29 11.56 -13.78
N ASP A 101 -3.47 11.75 -14.38
CA ASP A 101 -3.73 12.85 -15.30
C ASP A 101 -4.08 14.15 -14.57
N GLY A 102 -4.38 15.20 -15.33
CA GLY A 102 -4.73 16.51 -14.77
C GLY A 102 -6.07 16.57 -14.05
N GLN A 103 -6.88 15.54 -14.11
CA GLN A 103 -8.17 15.37 -13.43
C GLN A 103 -8.09 14.42 -12.23
N GLY A 104 -6.91 13.85 -11.96
CA GLY A 104 -6.69 12.91 -10.88
C GLY A 104 -7.05 11.46 -11.22
N ASN A 105 -7.34 11.14 -12.48
CA ASN A 105 -7.54 9.74 -12.87
C ASN A 105 -6.23 8.99 -12.79
N LEU A 106 -6.26 7.80 -12.17
CA LEU A 106 -5.11 6.92 -12.07
C LEU A 106 -4.72 6.39 -13.45
N LEU A 107 -3.44 6.41 -13.77
CA LEU A 107 -2.90 5.97 -15.06
C LEU A 107 -2.31 4.57 -14.96
N GLU A 108 -2.70 3.71 -15.88
CA GLU A 108 -2.08 2.40 -16.10
C GLU A 108 -0.72 2.60 -16.79
N ASN A 109 0.32 2.83 -16.00
CA ASN A 109 1.67 3.10 -16.49
C ASN A 109 2.74 2.33 -15.71
N GLU A 110 4.00 2.46 -16.12
CA GLU A 110 5.11 1.74 -15.49
C GLU A 110 5.31 2.13 -14.02
N HIS A 111 5.02 3.38 -13.61
CA HIS A 111 5.12 3.79 -12.21
C HIS A 111 4.11 3.06 -11.34
N LEU A 112 2.87 2.90 -11.79
CA LEU A 112 1.86 2.13 -11.08
C LEU A 112 2.21 0.64 -11.03
N ASP A 113 2.67 0.07 -12.14
CA ASP A 113 3.12 -1.33 -12.20
C ASP A 113 4.29 -1.60 -11.23
N LEU A 114 5.27 -0.70 -11.16
CA LEU A 114 6.39 -0.82 -10.21
C LEU A 114 5.95 -0.70 -8.76
N MET A 115 4.98 0.14 -8.47
CA MET A 115 4.39 0.25 -7.15
C MET A 115 3.64 -1.03 -6.75
N ASP A 116 2.81 -1.54 -7.65
CA ASP A 116 2.10 -2.81 -7.46
C ASP A 116 3.07 -3.97 -7.19
N TYR A 117 4.13 -4.04 -7.98
CA TYR A 117 5.19 -5.02 -7.80
C TYR A 117 5.90 -4.88 -6.45
N LEU A 118 6.25 -3.66 -6.05
CA LEU A 118 6.88 -3.39 -4.75
C LEU A 118 5.98 -3.83 -3.59
N ILE A 119 4.67 -3.50 -3.63
CA ILE A 119 3.70 -3.93 -2.61
C ILE A 119 3.67 -5.46 -2.50
N ALA A 120 3.61 -6.16 -3.63
CA ALA A 120 3.63 -7.62 -3.63
C ALA A 120 4.91 -8.19 -3.01
N LYS A 121 6.09 -7.62 -3.34
CA LYS A 121 7.37 -8.06 -2.80
C LYS A 121 7.54 -7.77 -1.30
N LEU A 122 7.06 -6.66 -0.82
CA LEU A 122 7.02 -6.34 0.61
C LEU A 122 6.11 -7.31 1.37
N LYS A 123 4.92 -7.60 0.81
CA LYS A 123 3.96 -8.56 1.37
C LYS A 123 4.54 -9.97 1.47
N GLU A 124 5.25 -10.45 0.45
CA GLU A 124 5.96 -11.75 0.46
C GLU A 124 6.95 -11.88 1.63
N ARG A 125 7.44 -10.76 2.16
CA ARG A 125 8.40 -10.66 3.27
C ARG A 125 7.77 -10.27 4.60
N ASN A 126 6.44 -10.21 4.68
CA ASN A 126 5.69 -9.73 5.86
C ASN A 126 6.12 -8.32 6.31
N ILE A 127 6.44 -7.45 5.36
CA ILE A 127 6.72 -6.03 5.60
C ILE A 127 5.43 -5.27 5.38
N HIS A 128 4.97 -4.56 6.41
CA HIS A 128 3.73 -3.78 6.38
C HIS A 128 3.94 -2.42 5.74
N ILE A 129 2.90 -1.91 5.09
CA ILE A 129 3.02 -0.75 4.20
C ILE A 129 2.14 0.39 4.70
N VAL A 130 2.73 1.57 4.80
CA VAL A 130 2.01 2.85 4.93
C VAL A 130 2.16 3.59 3.61
N ILE A 131 1.04 3.93 2.98
CA ILE A 131 1.01 4.67 1.72
C ILE A 131 0.77 6.15 2.03
N THR A 132 1.72 7.00 1.68
CA THR A 132 1.54 8.45 1.61
C THR A 132 1.12 8.80 0.20
N ALA A 133 -0.19 9.03 0.01
CA ALA A 133 -0.80 9.14 -1.32
C ALA A 133 -0.34 10.37 -2.11
N GLN A 134 -0.04 11.46 -1.43
CA GLN A 134 0.39 12.71 -2.06
C GLN A 134 1.64 13.25 -1.38
N THR A 135 2.66 13.56 -2.16
CA THR A 135 3.87 14.18 -1.65
C THR A 135 3.89 15.68 -1.88
N ASN A 136 3.21 16.16 -2.92
CA ASN A 136 3.04 17.58 -3.24
C ASN A 136 4.34 18.39 -3.16
N PHE A 137 5.41 17.88 -3.75
CA PHE A 137 6.65 18.64 -3.82
C PHE A 137 6.63 19.73 -4.90
N GLY A 138 5.47 19.93 -5.51
CA GLY A 138 5.29 20.91 -6.54
C GLY A 138 5.85 20.48 -7.88
N ASN A 139 5.78 21.39 -8.81
CA ASN A 139 6.15 21.24 -10.18
C ASN A 139 7.67 20.97 -10.32
N GLY A 140 8.03 19.83 -10.88
CA GLY A 140 9.38 19.51 -11.24
C GLY A 140 10.26 18.82 -10.20
N TYR A 141 9.74 18.48 -9.05
CA TYR A 141 10.46 17.68 -8.06
C TYR A 141 9.94 16.23 -8.04
N PRO A 142 10.83 15.21 -7.95
CA PRO A 142 12.29 15.24 -7.91
C PRO A 142 12.92 15.37 -9.28
N GLU A 143 12.15 15.15 -10.32
CA GLU A 143 12.63 15.09 -11.69
C GLU A 143 11.84 16.07 -12.57
N ARG A 144 12.56 16.96 -13.24
CA ARG A 144 11.97 18.08 -13.97
C ARG A 144 11.22 17.73 -15.27
N ASN A 145 11.27 16.50 -15.71
CA ASN A 145 10.76 16.09 -17.04
C ASN A 145 9.60 15.08 -16.96
N ILE A 146 8.74 15.21 -15.95
CA ILE A 146 7.54 14.37 -15.83
C ILE A 146 6.54 14.77 -16.92
N GLN A 147 6.08 13.79 -17.70
CA GLN A 147 5.24 14.01 -18.88
C GLN A 147 3.79 13.61 -18.69
N THR A 148 3.39 13.17 -17.49
CA THR A 148 2.03 12.64 -17.26
C THR A 148 0.96 13.74 -17.26
N GLY A 149 1.33 14.98 -16.94
CA GLY A 149 0.36 16.06 -16.75
C GLY A 149 -0.47 15.93 -15.48
N GLY A 150 0.00 15.18 -14.49
CA GLY A 150 -0.65 14.94 -13.21
C GLY A 150 -1.18 16.21 -12.52
N PHE A 151 -2.25 16.09 -11.76
CA PHE A 151 -2.98 17.25 -11.27
C PHE A 151 -2.15 18.17 -10.36
N SER A 152 -1.29 17.63 -9.50
CA SER A 152 -0.45 18.45 -8.62
C SER A 152 0.65 19.22 -9.37
N TYR A 153 0.84 18.95 -10.66
CA TYR A 153 1.73 19.73 -11.52
C TYR A 153 1.20 21.16 -11.77
N LYS A 154 -0.12 21.34 -11.65
CA LYS A 154 -0.80 22.62 -11.90
C LYS A 154 -0.88 23.50 -10.67
N TYR A 155 -0.74 22.94 -9.47
CA TYR A 155 -1.04 23.63 -8.22
C TYR A 155 0.16 23.60 -7.29
N ASP A 156 0.40 24.72 -6.62
CA ASP A 156 1.35 24.74 -5.52
C ASP A 156 0.81 23.93 -4.32
N LYS A 157 1.72 23.44 -3.50
CA LYS A 157 1.38 22.62 -2.33
C LYS A 157 0.30 23.27 -1.45
N CYS A 158 0.34 24.61 -1.30
CA CYS A 158 -0.59 25.35 -0.48
C CYS A 158 -1.98 25.53 -1.12
N ASP A 159 -2.07 25.44 -2.44
CA ASP A 159 -3.34 25.57 -3.17
C ASP A 159 -4.17 24.28 -3.15
N MET A 160 -3.52 23.16 -2.88
CA MET A 160 -4.16 21.85 -2.89
C MET A 160 -5.32 21.71 -1.89
N HIS A 161 -5.36 22.52 -0.85
CA HIS A 161 -6.41 22.48 0.19
C HIS A 161 -7.53 23.49 0.00
N SER A 162 -7.36 24.44 -0.91
CA SER A 162 -8.26 25.57 -1.09
C SER A 162 -8.82 25.71 -2.50
N HIS A 163 -8.08 25.23 -3.50
CA HIS A 163 -8.52 25.33 -4.88
C HIS A 163 -9.54 24.23 -5.22
N PRO A 164 -10.78 24.56 -5.62
CA PRO A 164 -11.84 23.56 -5.83
C PRO A 164 -11.49 22.46 -6.83
N GLU A 165 -10.83 22.81 -7.93
CA GLU A 165 -10.44 21.83 -8.95
C GLU A 165 -9.32 20.92 -8.44
N ALA A 166 -8.37 21.44 -7.63
CA ALA A 166 -7.34 20.65 -7.01
C ALA A 166 -7.93 19.64 -6.02
N ILE A 167 -8.90 20.07 -5.21
CA ILE A 167 -9.63 19.20 -4.29
C ILE A 167 -10.37 18.11 -5.07
N ALA A 168 -11.09 18.45 -6.13
CA ALA A 168 -11.82 17.48 -6.95
C ALA A 168 -10.88 16.45 -7.60
N ALA A 169 -9.71 16.87 -8.08
CA ALA A 169 -8.70 15.96 -8.63
C ALA A 169 -8.11 15.03 -7.56
N GLN A 170 -7.82 15.55 -6.34
CA GLN A 170 -7.40 14.73 -5.21
C GLN A 170 -8.44 13.69 -4.84
N GLU A 171 -9.72 14.07 -4.81
CA GLU A 171 -10.83 13.15 -4.56
C GLU A 171 -10.84 11.99 -5.54
N THR A 172 -10.75 12.32 -6.83
CA THR A 172 -10.73 11.32 -7.90
C THR A 172 -9.54 10.38 -7.73
N TYR A 173 -8.36 10.93 -7.47
CA TYR A 173 -7.14 10.15 -7.28
C TYR A 173 -7.22 9.21 -6.08
N LEU A 174 -7.55 9.75 -4.89
CA LEU A 174 -7.62 8.94 -3.67
C LEU A 174 -8.66 7.82 -3.80
N HIS A 175 -9.80 8.12 -4.40
CA HIS A 175 -10.83 7.11 -4.65
C HIS A 175 -10.38 6.03 -5.64
N GLY A 176 -9.69 6.42 -6.70
CA GLY A 176 -9.08 5.48 -7.65
C GLY A 176 -8.01 4.61 -6.98
N LEU A 177 -7.11 5.25 -6.22
CA LEU A 177 -5.98 4.59 -5.57
C LEU A 177 -6.43 3.51 -4.57
N VAL A 178 -7.35 3.83 -3.65
CA VAL A 178 -7.78 2.85 -2.64
C VAL A 178 -8.55 1.67 -3.24
N LYS A 179 -9.19 1.86 -4.39
CA LYS A 179 -9.93 0.82 -5.13
C LYS A 179 -9.09 0.09 -6.17
N HIS A 180 -7.90 0.60 -6.49
CA HIS A 180 -7.03 -0.06 -7.45
C HIS A 180 -6.74 -1.49 -7.01
N VAL A 181 -6.93 -2.43 -7.93
CA VAL A 181 -6.66 -3.86 -7.70
C VAL A 181 -5.25 -4.16 -8.18
N ASN A 182 -4.37 -4.42 -7.25
CA ASN A 182 -2.99 -4.80 -7.55
C ASN A 182 -2.97 -6.13 -8.35
N PRO A 183 -2.44 -6.16 -9.57
CA PRO A 183 -2.46 -7.35 -10.42
C PRO A 183 -1.59 -8.50 -9.90
N TYR A 184 -0.61 -8.21 -9.03
CA TYR A 184 0.27 -9.22 -8.44
C TYR A 184 -0.32 -9.89 -7.19
N THR A 185 -1.17 -9.18 -6.44
CA THR A 185 -1.78 -9.70 -5.21
C THR A 185 -3.25 -10.10 -5.41
N GLY A 186 -3.92 -9.59 -6.44
CA GLY A 186 -5.34 -9.76 -6.69
C GLY A 186 -6.25 -9.04 -5.70
N LEU A 187 -5.70 -8.15 -4.88
CA LEU A 187 -6.44 -7.42 -3.85
C LEU A 187 -6.50 -5.93 -4.17
N ALA A 188 -7.63 -5.30 -3.87
CA ALA A 188 -7.68 -3.85 -3.87
C ALA A 188 -6.81 -3.30 -2.71
N TYR A 189 -6.20 -2.12 -2.89
CA TYR A 189 -5.32 -1.56 -1.86
C TYR A 189 -6.02 -1.41 -0.50
N LYS A 190 -7.29 -1.02 -0.49
CA LYS A 190 -8.11 -0.92 0.73
C LYS A 190 -8.38 -2.27 1.42
N ASP A 191 -8.29 -3.37 0.67
CA ASP A 191 -8.60 -4.72 1.14
C ASP A 191 -7.33 -5.55 1.40
N ASP A 192 -6.14 -4.99 1.10
CA ASP A 192 -4.87 -5.68 1.32
C ASP A 192 -4.40 -5.49 2.77
N PRO A 193 -4.35 -6.56 3.59
CA PRO A 193 -3.97 -6.48 4.99
C PRO A 193 -2.49 -6.13 5.21
N SER A 194 -1.65 -6.15 4.18
CA SER A 194 -0.28 -5.66 4.27
C SER A 194 -0.21 -4.13 4.26
N ILE A 195 -1.25 -3.46 3.75
CA ILE A 195 -1.37 -2.01 3.78
C ILE A 195 -2.06 -1.60 5.09
N VAL A 196 -1.28 -1.10 6.03
CA VAL A 196 -1.73 -0.83 7.40
C VAL A 196 -2.17 0.61 7.63
N GLY A 197 -1.95 1.48 6.67
CA GLY A 197 -2.36 2.87 6.76
C GLY A 197 -2.21 3.63 5.45
N PHE A 198 -3.07 4.64 5.30
CA PHE A 198 -2.97 5.66 4.26
C PHE A 198 -2.75 7.02 4.90
N GLU A 199 -1.74 7.72 4.47
CA GLU A 199 -1.55 9.15 4.71
C GLU A 199 -2.01 9.89 3.46
N ILE A 200 -2.94 10.80 3.64
CA ILE A 200 -3.53 11.53 2.52
C ILE A 200 -2.49 12.43 1.86
N ASN A 201 -1.72 13.14 2.67
CA ASN A 201 -0.75 14.12 2.19
C ASN A 201 0.47 14.19 3.11
N ASN A 202 1.66 14.28 2.53
CA ASN A 202 2.89 14.52 3.27
C ASN A 202 3.06 16.01 3.57
N GLU A 203 3.20 16.35 4.86
CA GLU A 203 3.49 17.73 5.31
C GLU A 203 2.60 18.78 4.65
N PRO A 204 1.27 18.71 4.84
CA PRO A 204 0.35 19.63 4.17
C PRO A 204 0.66 21.10 4.52
N CYS A 205 0.55 21.96 3.53
CA CYS A 205 0.70 23.40 3.75
C CYS A 205 -0.58 23.98 4.38
N HIS A 206 -0.44 24.74 5.45
CA HIS A 206 -1.57 25.31 6.20
C HIS A 206 -1.71 26.81 5.97
N SER A 207 -1.97 27.23 4.73
CA SER A 207 -2.25 28.62 4.40
C SER A 207 -3.72 29.02 4.65
N GLY A 208 -4.61 28.04 4.83
CA GLY A 208 -6.03 28.25 5.07
C GLY A 208 -6.42 28.52 6.53
N THR A 209 -7.66 28.95 6.73
CA THR A 209 -8.25 29.09 8.06
C THR A 209 -8.42 27.72 8.73
N LYS A 210 -8.46 27.69 10.06
CA LYS A 210 -8.72 26.46 10.84
C LYS A 210 -10.02 25.75 10.39
N LYS A 211 -11.01 26.50 9.92
CA LYS A 211 -12.28 25.95 9.42
C LYS A 211 -12.10 25.23 8.08
N GLU A 212 -11.35 25.80 7.16
CA GLU A 212 -11.04 25.23 5.85
C GLU A 212 -10.20 23.97 5.99
N VAL A 213 -9.14 24.02 6.80
CA VAL A 213 -8.29 22.84 7.09
C VAL A 213 -9.11 21.70 7.69
N LYS A 214 -10.01 21.99 8.65
CA LYS A 214 -10.90 20.97 9.21
C LYS A 214 -11.89 20.41 8.20
N ALA A 215 -12.42 21.24 7.31
CA ALA A 215 -13.33 20.81 6.26
C ALA A 215 -12.61 19.87 5.28
N TYR A 216 -11.40 20.25 4.86
CA TYR A 216 -10.54 19.41 4.01
C TYR A 216 -10.26 18.04 4.67
N ILE A 217 -9.74 18.01 5.89
CA ILE A 217 -9.42 16.74 6.59
C ILE A 217 -10.66 15.84 6.66
N ARG A 218 -11.82 16.38 7.06
CA ARG A 218 -13.05 15.58 7.16
C ARG A 218 -13.52 15.04 5.82
N SER A 219 -13.35 15.81 4.75
CA SER A 219 -13.72 15.34 3.41
C SER A 219 -12.85 14.16 3.00
N GLU A 220 -11.56 14.21 3.29
CA GLU A 220 -10.61 13.16 2.96
C GLU A 220 -10.79 11.88 3.82
N GLU A 221 -11.10 12.03 5.11
CA GLU A 221 -11.40 10.90 6.00
C GLU A 221 -12.59 10.06 5.53
N ARG A 222 -13.65 10.71 5.04
CA ARG A 222 -14.83 10.03 4.45
C ARG A 222 -14.47 9.21 3.21
N ARG A 223 -13.53 9.71 2.40
CA ARG A 223 -13.16 9.09 1.13
C ARG A 223 -12.30 7.86 1.26
N VAL A 224 -11.43 7.80 2.26
CA VAL A 224 -10.63 6.60 2.55
C VAL A 224 -11.39 5.55 3.36
N GLY A 225 -12.72 5.71 3.54
CA GLY A 225 -13.58 4.65 4.08
C GLY A 225 -13.56 4.52 5.60
N LYS A 226 -13.34 5.62 6.32
CA LYS A 226 -13.42 5.64 7.80
C LYS A 226 -14.81 6.00 8.36
N GLU A 227 -15.82 6.18 7.49
CA GLU A 227 -17.25 6.28 7.87
C GLU A 227 -18.09 5.21 7.19
#